data_2f1dbbeeed87f6b50ac398ca102d0949
#
_entry.id   2f1dbbeeed87f6b50ac398ca102d0949
#
_cell.length_a   1.000
_cell.length_b   1.000
_cell.length_c   1.000
_cell.angle_alpha   90.00
_cell.angle_beta   90.00
_cell.angle_gamma   90.00
#
_symmetry.space_group_name_H-M   'P 1'
#
loop_
_entity.id
_entity.type
_entity.pdbx_description
1 polymer ?
#
loop_
_entity_poly.entity_id
_entity_poly.type
_entity_poly.pdbx_seq_one_letter_code
_entity_poly.pdbx_strand_id
1 'polypeptide(L)'
;MTFTRPLAFTLLTLSVLTGCKSPPLHGQASAPTTTASMITPLVEKRETLVATGYAVISVQNHKNQAQQRLLASRASKLDAYRSLTEQVYGQQLDATTTVADMTVLSDTFRAKVEGVIYGAVLVSIAPVGDDTYETTLSLDQHVVRDLRSLYLSQLASRRR
;
A
#
# COMPACT_ATOMS: atom_id res chain seq x y z
N MET A 1 43.21 31.71 -13.06
CA MET A 1 44.40 31.10 -12.42
C MET A 1 44.30 29.61 -12.60
N THR A 2 45.13 29.14 -13.48
CA THR A 2 45.34 27.76 -13.92
C THR A 2 46.22 27.02 -12.90
N PHE A 3 45.86 25.77 -12.52
CA PHE A 3 46.85 24.81 -12.07
C PHE A 3 46.49 23.38 -12.49
N THR A 4 47.35 22.90 -13.28
CA THR A 4 47.69 21.69 -13.97
C THR A 4 47.86 20.43 -13.09
N ARG A 5 47.58 19.29 -13.77
CA ARG A 5 47.88 17.87 -13.42
C ARG A 5 49.40 17.63 -13.17
N PRO A 6 49.84 16.48 -12.57
CA PRO A 6 50.17 15.35 -13.43
C PRO A 6 49.83 13.94 -12.89
N LEU A 7 49.68 13.07 -13.84
CA LEU A 7 50.01 11.68 -14.10
C LEU A 7 51.23 11.09 -13.32
N ALA A 8 51.09 9.85 -12.85
CA ALA A 8 52.08 8.76 -12.77
C ALA A 8 51.31 7.45 -12.60
N PHE A 9 51.20 6.54 -13.46
CA PHE A 9 52.03 5.58 -14.20
C PHE A 9 52.95 4.76 -13.25
N THR A 10 52.58 3.51 -12.97
CA THR A 10 53.40 2.32 -12.72
C THR A 10 52.51 1.08 -12.82
N LEU A 11 52.66 0.38 -13.68
CA LEU A 11 53.10 -0.79 -14.43
C LEU A 11 53.69 -1.93 -13.56
N LEU A 12 53.26 -3.17 -13.93
CA LEU A 12 53.94 -4.46 -13.79
C LEU A 12 53.82 -5.19 -12.44
N THR A 13 53.27 -6.41 -12.39
CA THR A 13 53.91 -7.66 -12.79
C THR A 13 52.94 -8.83 -12.88
N LEU A 14 53.14 -9.56 -13.92
CA LEU A 14 52.68 -10.87 -14.33
C LEU A 14 53.32 -11.97 -13.45
N SER A 15 52.53 -12.91 -12.93
CA SER A 15 53.09 -14.22 -12.49
C SER A 15 52.11 -15.33 -12.81
N VAL A 16 52.49 -16.07 -13.84
CA VAL A 16 51.96 -17.38 -14.25
C VAL A 16 52.64 -18.43 -13.38
N LEU A 17 51.89 -19.35 -12.82
CA LEU A 17 52.38 -20.67 -12.44
C LEU A 17 51.32 -21.73 -12.61
N THR A 18 51.47 -22.51 -13.62
CA THR A 18 50.88 -23.78 -13.98
C THR A 18 51.10 -24.85 -12.91
N GLY A 19 50.11 -25.71 -12.73
CA GLY A 19 50.24 -26.91 -11.93
C GLY A 19 49.04 -27.85 -12.13
N CYS A 20 49.05 -28.64 -13.20
CA CYS A 20 48.21 -29.83 -13.39
C CYS A 20 48.63 -30.93 -12.42
N LYS A 21 47.67 -31.62 -11.80
CA LYS A 21 47.73 -33.10 -11.64
C LYS A 21 46.38 -33.66 -11.22
N SER A 22 45.87 -34.54 -12.04
CA SER A 22 44.71 -35.43 -11.83
C SER A 22 45.18 -36.82 -11.35
N PRO A 23 44.30 -37.83 -11.21
CA PRO A 23 43.52 -38.19 -10.02
C PRO A 23 43.97 -39.52 -9.39
N PRO A 24 43.28 -40.13 -8.44
CA PRO A 24 42.58 -41.37 -8.76
C PRO A 24 41.21 -41.60 -8.13
N LEU A 25 40.42 -42.37 -8.81
CA LEU A 25 39.19 -43.02 -8.43
C LEU A 25 39.28 -43.78 -7.10
N HIS A 26 38.25 -43.74 -6.29
CA HIS A 26 37.46 -44.83 -5.72
C HIS A 26 36.68 -44.33 -4.50
N GLY A 27 35.42 -44.66 -4.47
CA GLY A 27 34.57 -44.46 -3.29
C GLY A 27 33.18 -43.93 -3.62
N GLN A 28 32.31 -44.82 -4.18
CA GLN A 28 30.88 -44.59 -4.13
C GLN A 28 30.42 -44.53 -2.67
N ALA A 29 30.19 -43.33 -2.19
CA ALA A 29 29.34 -43.12 -1.05
C ALA A 29 28.07 -42.44 -1.55
N SER A 30 27.00 -43.20 -1.56
CA SER A 30 25.65 -42.72 -1.87
C SER A 30 25.33 -41.59 -0.88
N ALA A 31 25.42 -40.36 -1.32
CA ALA A 31 24.91 -39.22 -0.59
C ALA A 31 23.37 -39.34 -0.58
N PRO A 32 22.71 -39.18 0.58
CA PRO A 32 21.28 -39.07 0.60
C PRO A 32 20.88 -37.86 -0.22
N THR A 33 20.13 -38.07 -1.28
CA THR A 33 19.46 -37.02 -2.03
C THR A 33 18.47 -36.35 -1.07
N THR A 34 18.92 -35.33 -0.38
CA THR A 34 18.02 -34.40 0.30
C THR A 34 17.28 -33.67 -0.79
N THR A 35 16.13 -34.21 -1.17
CA THR A 35 15.11 -33.43 -1.87
C THR A 35 14.76 -32.28 -0.96
N ALA A 36 15.50 -31.19 -1.08
CA ALA A 36 15.07 -29.91 -0.59
C ALA A 36 13.74 -29.61 -1.31
N SER A 37 12.65 -29.98 -0.65
CA SER A 37 11.32 -29.54 -1.02
C SER A 37 11.37 -28.02 -1.05
N MET A 38 11.53 -27.47 -2.23
CA MET A 38 11.33 -26.05 -2.47
C MET A 38 9.84 -25.76 -2.30
N ILE A 39 9.39 -25.76 -1.05
CA ILE A 39 8.17 -25.07 -0.68
C ILE A 39 8.51 -23.59 -0.79
N THR A 40 8.47 -23.10 -2.02
CA THR A 40 8.35 -21.65 -2.22
C THR A 40 7.05 -21.29 -1.51
N PRO A 41 7.06 -20.49 -0.42
CA PRO A 41 5.83 -20.02 0.14
C PRO A 41 5.14 -19.27 -0.98
N LEU A 42 4.01 -19.77 -1.43
CA LEU A 42 3.11 -19.07 -2.33
C LEU A 42 2.61 -17.87 -1.52
N VAL A 43 3.39 -16.81 -1.50
CA VAL A 43 2.92 -15.51 -1.01
C VAL A 43 1.92 -15.05 -2.05
N GLU A 44 0.67 -15.48 -1.85
CA GLU A 44 -0.45 -14.98 -2.62
C GLU A 44 -0.44 -13.46 -2.44
N LYS A 45 0.04 -12.76 -3.45
CA LYS A 45 0.01 -11.30 -3.49
C LYS A 45 -1.47 -10.91 -3.46
N ARG A 46 -1.97 -10.61 -2.27
CA ARG A 46 -3.34 -10.13 -2.12
C ARG A 46 -3.46 -8.83 -2.88
N GLU A 47 -4.25 -8.86 -3.93
CA GLU A 47 -4.63 -7.64 -4.62
C GLU A 47 -5.48 -6.81 -3.68
N THR A 48 -5.07 -5.57 -3.46
CA THR A 48 -5.76 -4.62 -2.59
C THR A 48 -6.15 -3.38 -3.38
N LEU A 49 -7.32 -2.85 -3.10
CA LEU A 49 -7.70 -1.51 -3.51
C LEU A 49 -7.09 -0.52 -2.54
N VAL A 50 -6.45 0.52 -3.03
CA VAL A 50 -5.77 1.54 -2.21
C VAL A 50 -6.40 2.89 -2.49
N ALA A 51 -6.66 3.64 -1.43
CA ALA A 51 -7.14 5.02 -1.53
C ALA A 51 -6.35 5.92 -0.58
N THR A 52 -6.10 7.14 -1.04
CA THR A 52 -5.41 8.18 -0.27
C THR A 52 -6.33 9.37 -0.11
N GLY A 53 -6.35 9.94 1.10
CA GLY A 53 -7.09 11.14 1.42
C GLY A 53 -6.20 12.20 2.05
N TYR A 54 -6.55 13.45 1.86
CA TYR A 54 -5.78 14.61 2.28
C TYR A 54 -6.59 15.58 3.12
N ALA A 55 -5.91 16.30 4.03
CA ALA A 55 -6.53 17.41 4.76
C ALA A 55 -5.50 18.47 5.14
N VAL A 56 -5.85 19.72 4.90
CA VAL A 56 -5.02 20.89 5.25
C VAL A 56 -5.18 21.20 6.73
N ILE A 57 -4.06 21.48 7.42
CA ILE A 57 -4.00 21.72 8.87
C ILE A 57 -4.56 23.09 9.20
N SER A 58 -4.12 24.12 8.48
CA SER A 58 -4.45 25.53 8.77
C SER A 58 -5.94 25.86 8.63
N VAL A 59 -6.68 25.11 7.80
CA VAL A 59 -8.12 25.30 7.61
C VAL A 59 -8.96 24.64 8.70
N GLN A 60 -8.36 23.85 9.59
CA GLN A 60 -9.09 23.20 10.67
C GLN A 60 -9.56 24.24 11.71
N ASN A 61 -10.84 24.18 12.03
CA ASN A 61 -11.47 25.17 12.93
C ASN A 61 -11.07 24.96 14.41
N HIS A 62 -9.86 25.34 14.75
CA HIS A 62 -9.37 25.35 16.14
C HIS A 62 -8.24 26.38 16.31
N LYS A 63 -8.16 26.98 17.51
CA LYS A 63 -7.14 27.98 17.83
C LYS A 63 -5.78 27.39 18.20
N ASN A 64 -5.75 26.15 18.66
CA ASN A 64 -4.53 25.45 19.08
C ASN A 64 -4.01 24.61 17.91
N GLN A 65 -2.74 24.83 17.53
CA GLN A 65 -2.09 24.15 16.41
C GLN A 65 -2.03 22.62 16.58
N ALA A 66 -1.82 22.12 17.79
CA ALA A 66 -1.82 20.68 18.04
C ALA A 66 -3.21 20.06 17.78
N GLN A 67 -4.28 20.79 18.13
CA GLN A 67 -5.64 20.36 17.83
C GLN A 67 -5.96 20.45 16.32
N GLN A 68 -5.46 21.47 15.62
CA GLN A 68 -5.60 21.55 14.17
C GLN A 68 -4.96 20.34 13.49
N ARG A 69 -3.75 19.94 13.90
CA ARG A 69 -3.08 18.75 13.40
C ARG A 69 -3.88 17.47 13.65
N LEU A 70 -4.45 17.32 14.86
CA LEU A 70 -5.29 16.18 15.20
C LEU A 70 -6.56 16.14 14.34
N LEU A 71 -7.20 17.29 14.12
CA LEU A 71 -8.38 17.40 13.26
C LEU A 71 -8.03 17.09 11.79
N ALA A 72 -6.91 17.62 11.29
CA ALA A 72 -6.44 17.33 9.93
C ALA A 72 -6.16 15.84 9.72
N SER A 73 -5.52 15.18 10.68
CA SER A 73 -5.27 13.74 10.60
C SER A 73 -6.58 12.91 10.57
N ARG A 74 -7.60 13.34 11.30
CA ARG A 74 -8.94 12.73 11.25
C ARG A 74 -9.65 13.02 9.93
N ALA A 75 -9.57 14.27 9.46
CA ALA A 75 -10.18 14.69 8.20
C ALA A 75 -9.56 13.97 7.00
N SER A 76 -8.23 13.81 6.95
CA SER A 76 -7.56 13.05 5.89
C SER A 76 -7.99 11.58 5.87
N LYS A 77 -8.23 10.99 7.05
CA LYS A 77 -8.77 9.62 7.16
C LYS A 77 -10.20 9.53 6.62
N LEU A 78 -11.06 10.51 6.92
CA LEU A 78 -12.41 10.55 6.37
C LEU A 78 -12.40 10.71 4.84
N ASP A 79 -11.51 11.53 4.31
CA ASP A 79 -11.35 11.73 2.88
C ASP A 79 -10.87 10.43 2.18
N ALA A 80 -9.94 9.70 2.81
CA ALA A 80 -9.51 8.40 2.32
C ALA A 80 -10.65 7.36 2.30
N TYR A 81 -11.50 7.31 3.33
CA TYR A 81 -12.69 6.44 3.32
C TYR A 81 -13.68 6.83 2.21
N ARG A 82 -13.87 8.13 1.98
CA ARG A 82 -14.71 8.60 0.88
C ARG A 82 -14.17 8.12 -0.46
N SER A 83 -12.89 8.36 -0.74
CA SER A 83 -12.21 7.92 -1.95
C SER A 83 -12.30 6.40 -2.15
N LEU A 84 -12.13 5.62 -1.08
CA LEU A 84 -12.25 4.17 -1.11
C LEU A 84 -13.69 3.72 -1.42
N THR A 85 -14.69 4.37 -0.83
CA THR A 85 -16.11 4.10 -1.08
C THR A 85 -16.50 4.41 -2.53
N GLU A 86 -16.01 5.53 -3.08
CA GLU A 86 -16.19 5.88 -4.50
C GLU A 86 -15.61 4.81 -5.42
N GLN A 87 -14.40 4.33 -5.13
CA GLN A 87 -13.75 3.27 -5.93
C GLN A 87 -14.51 1.94 -5.85
N VAL A 88 -15.03 1.59 -4.68
CA VAL A 88 -15.81 0.34 -4.50
C VAL A 88 -17.12 0.38 -5.26
N TYR A 89 -17.85 1.48 -5.19
CA TYR A 89 -19.22 1.58 -5.71
C TYR A 89 -19.35 2.38 -7.01
N GLY A 90 -18.27 3.04 -7.46
CA GLY A 90 -18.27 3.84 -8.68
C GLY A 90 -19.15 5.10 -8.60
N GLN A 91 -19.39 5.59 -7.39
CA GLN A 91 -20.17 6.81 -7.14
C GLN A 91 -19.23 7.94 -6.77
N GLN A 92 -19.35 9.08 -7.43
CA GLN A 92 -18.71 10.31 -6.97
C GLN A 92 -19.49 10.87 -5.77
N LEU A 93 -18.77 11.19 -4.73
CA LEU A 93 -19.29 11.81 -3.51
C LEU A 93 -18.92 13.28 -3.51
N ASP A 94 -19.86 14.13 -3.07
CA ASP A 94 -19.60 15.57 -2.96
C ASP A 94 -18.43 15.83 -2.00
N ALA A 95 -17.55 16.75 -2.38
CA ALA A 95 -16.37 17.13 -1.59
C ALA A 95 -16.73 17.66 -0.18
N THR A 96 -17.93 18.14 0.00
CA THR A 96 -18.43 18.66 1.28
C THR A 96 -19.07 17.59 2.16
N THR A 97 -19.36 16.42 1.61
CA THR A 97 -20.04 15.35 2.34
C THR A 97 -19.08 14.62 3.26
N THR A 98 -19.38 14.59 4.55
CA THR A 98 -18.64 13.79 5.54
C THR A 98 -19.14 12.35 5.57
N VAL A 99 -18.35 11.41 6.13
CA VAL A 99 -18.81 10.03 6.33
C VAL A 99 -20.05 9.98 7.22
N ALA A 100 -20.19 10.89 8.19
CA ALA A 100 -21.38 11.02 9.02
C ALA A 100 -22.61 11.44 8.21
N ASP A 101 -22.44 12.39 7.29
CA ASP A 101 -23.54 12.84 6.41
C ASP A 101 -23.94 11.73 5.44
N MET A 102 -22.97 10.96 4.92
CA MET A 102 -23.25 9.80 4.08
C MET A 102 -24.09 8.74 4.78
N THR A 103 -23.89 8.53 6.07
CA THR A 103 -24.67 7.54 6.85
C THR A 103 -26.11 7.98 7.11
N VAL A 104 -26.41 9.28 7.04
CA VAL A 104 -27.75 9.84 7.27
C VAL A 104 -28.64 9.76 6.02
N LEU A 105 -28.05 9.76 4.82
CA LEU A 105 -28.80 9.90 3.55
C LEU A 105 -29.67 8.69 3.17
N SER A 106 -29.34 7.48 3.56
CA SER A 106 -30.17 6.29 3.43
C SER A 106 -29.57 5.08 4.13
N ASP A 107 -30.41 4.17 4.62
CA ASP A 107 -29.95 2.90 5.24
C ASP A 107 -29.07 2.07 4.29
N THR A 108 -29.37 2.09 3.00
CA THR A 108 -28.56 1.38 1.98
C THR A 108 -27.18 2.01 1.82
N PHE A 109 -27.10 3.33 1.83
CA PHE A 109 -25.86 4.06 1.71
C PHE A 109 -25.01 3.87 2.96
N ARG A 110 -25.64 3.93 4.14
CA ARG A 110 -25.03 3.63 5.43
C ARG A 110 -24.38 2.26 5.44
N ALA A 111 -25.10 1.21 5.03
CA ALA A 111 -24.55 -0.15 4.97
C ALA A 111 -23.34 -0.27 4.04
N LYS A 112 -23.31 0.47 2.91
CA LYS A 112 -22.16 0.53 2.00
C LYS A 112 -20.92 1.13 2.66
N VAL A 113 -21.09 2.28 3.31
CA VAL A 113 -19.98 2.99 3.98
C VAL A 113 -19.45 2.16 5.15
N GLU A 114 -20.34 1.58 5.96
CA GLU A 114 -19.96 0.70 7.06
C GLU A 114 -19.15 -0.51 6.56
N GLY A 115 -19.55 -1.16 5.48
CA GLY A 115 -18.81 -2.27 4.89
C GLY A 115 -17.39 -1.89 4.49
N VAL A 116 -17.20 -0.72 3.88
CA VAL A 116 -15.87 -0.20 3.53
C VAL A 116 -15.06 0.13 4.79
N ILE A 117 -15.66 0.77 5.79
CA ILE A 117 -14.97 1.13 7.04
C ILE A 117 -14.49 -0.12 7.78
N TYR A 118 -15.33 -1.16 7.88
CA TYR A 118 -14.96 -2.40 8.56
C TYR A 118 -13.86 -3.19 7.85
N GLY A 119 -13.87 -3.19 6.52
CA GLY A 119 -12.90 -3.94 5.72
C GLY A 119 -11.59 -3.21 5.49
N ALA A 120 -11.57 -1.87 5.61
CA ALA A 120 -10.40 -1.07 5.29
C ALA A 120 -9.33 -1.14 6.39
N VAL A 121 -8.08 -1.28 5.95
CA VAL A 121 -6.89 -1.29 6.81
C VAL A 121 -6.15 0.02 6.66
N LEU A 122 -5.79 0.65 7.78
CA LEU A 122 -4.94 1.82 7.79
C LEU A 122 -3.51 1.43 7.45
N VAL A 123 -3.01 1.90 6.31
CA VAL A 123 -1.63 1.67 5.85
C VAL A 123 -0.69 2.72 6.42
N SER A 124 -1.06 3.99 6.28
CA SER A 124 -0.26 5.11 6.80
C SER A 124 -1.12 6.32 7.12
N ILE A 125 -0.63 7.12 8.04
CA ILE A 125 -1.12 8.47 8.31
C ILE A 125 0.08 9.33 8.67
N ALA A 126 0.36 10.35 7.88
CA ALA A 126 1.56 11.16 8.02
C ALA A 126 1.35 12.60 7.52
N PRO A 127 2.11 13.58 8.05
CA PRO A 127 2.17 14.89 7.45
C PRO A 127 2.90 14.82 6.10
N VAL A 128 2.39 15.56 5.12
CA VAL A 128 3.00 15.77 3.80
C VAL A 128 3.19 17.27 3.59
N GLY A 129 4.44 17.68 3.43
CA GLY A 129 4.78 19.11 3.48
C GLY A 129 4.50 19.73 4.85
N ASP A 130 4.30 21.05 4.86
CA ASP A 130 4.22 21.81 6.12
C ASP A 130 2.79 21.90 6.68
N ASP A 131 1.76 21.80 5.84
CA ASP A 131 0.39 22.11 6.19
C ASP A 131 -0.65 21.04 5.76
N THR A 132 -0.24 19.83 5.44
CA THR A 132 -1.17 18.79 4.97
C THR A 132 -0.92 17.47 5.70
N TYR A 133 -1.99 16.76 6.05
CA TYR A 133 -1.97 15.35 6.41
C TYR A 133 -2.44 14.49 5.25
N GLU A 134 -1.77 13.37 5.08
CA GLU A 134 -2.13 12.30 4.15
C GLU A 134 -2.48 11.05 4.93
N THR A 135 -3.54 10.36 4.52
CA THR A 135 -3.90 9.04 5.03
C THR A 135 -4.06 8.08 3.86
N THR A 136 -3.41 6.93 3.95
CA THR A 136 -3.57 5.83 2.99
C THR A 136 -4.31 4.68 3.65
N LEU A 137 -5.38 4.22 3.00
CA LEU A 137 -6.15 3.03 3.36
C LEU A 137 -6.01 1.96 2.28
N SER A 138 -6.12 0.70 2.66
CA SER A 138 -6.21 -0.43 1.74
C SER A 138 -7.42 -1.28 2.06
N LEU A 139 -8.00 -1.92 1.03
CA LEU A 139 -9.13 -2.83 1.15
C LEU A 139 -8.85 -4.08 0.33
N ASP A 140 -8.98 -5.26 0.93
CA ASP A 140 -8.79 -6.54 0.27
C ASP A 140 -9.78 -6.71 -0.90
N GLN A 141 -9.30 -7.22 -2.04
CA GLN A 141 -10.11 -7.37 -3.24
C GLN A 141 -11.26 -8.38 -3.08
N HIS A 142 -11.14 -9.33 -2.14
CA HIS A 142 -12.28 -10.21 -1.80
C HIS A 142 -13.40 -9.39 -1.16
N VAL A 143 -13.07 -8.54 -0.19
CA VAL A 143 -14.06 -7.64 0.46
C VAL A 143 -14.70 -6.71 -0.58
N VAL A 144 -13.91 -6.17 -1.51
CA VAL A 144 -14.44 -5.33 -2.61
C VAL A 144 -15.48 -6.09 -3.44
N ARG A 145 -15.17 -7.35 -3.82
CA ARG A 145 -16.11 -8.18 -4.59
C ARG A 145 -17.39 -8.49 -3.83
N ASP A 146 -17.27 -8.83 -2.55
CA ASP A 146 -18.42 -9.14 -1.69
C ASP A 146 -19.33 -7.91 -1.53
N LEU A 147 -18.77 -6.74 -1.25
CA LEU A 147 -19.51 -5.48 -1.14
C LEU A 147 -20.23 -5.12 -2.45
N ARG A 148 -19.57 -5.29 -3.60
CA ARG A 148 -20.18 -5.07 -4.92
C ARG A 148 -21.31 -6.04 -5.21
N SER A 149 -21.12 -7.31 -4.89
CA SER A 149 -22.16 -8.34 -5.11
C SER A 149 -23.41 -8.08 -4.26
N LEU A 150 -23.24 -7.73 -2.99
CA LEU A 150 -24.34 -7.32 -2.11
C LEU A 150 -25.07 -6.10 -2.64
N TYR A 151 -24.34 -5.10 -3.11
CA TYR A 151 -24.93 -3.90 -3.71
C TYR A 151 -25.76 -4.20 -4.94
N LEU A 152 -25.24 -5.00 -5.86
CA LEU A 152 -25.96 -5.39 -7.09
C LEU A 152 -27.20 -6.22 -6.78
N SER A 153 -27.15 -7.11 -5.78
CA SER A 153 -28.31 -7.90 -5.36
C SER A 153 -29.42 -7.01 -4.78
N GLN A 154 -29.06 -5.99 -3.99
CA GLN A 154 -30.01 -5.01 -3.46
C GLN A 154 -30.64 -4.15 -4.57
N LEU A 155 -29.87 -3.74 -5.58
CA LEU A 155 -30.42 -3.02 -6.74
C LEU A 155 -31.39 -3.88 -7.54
N ALA A 156 -31.11 -5.17 -7.72
CA ALA A 156 -31.99 -6.10 -8.42
C ALA A 156 -33.32 -6.32 -7.67
N SER A 157 -33.26 -6.39 -6.33
CA SER A 157 -34.48 -6.57 -5.51
C SER A 157 -35.43 -5.35 -5.52
N ARG A 158 -34.87 -4.13 -5.66
CA ARG A 158 -35.65 -2.88 -5.72
C ARG A 158 -36.37 -2.65 -7.07
N ARG A 159 -35.95 -3.36 -8.13
CA ARG A 159 -36.52 -3.24 -9.45
C ARG A 159 -37.70 -4.20 -9.68
N ARG A 160 -37.99 -5.06 -8.73
CA ARG A 160 -39.14 -5.97 -8.71
C ARG A 160 -40.30 -5.36 -7.91
#